data_001738173028db81cecab4caa9840c1c
#
_entry.id   001738173028db81cecab4caa9840c1c
#
_cell.length_a   1.000
_cell.length_b   1.000
_cell.length_c   1.000
_cell.angle_alpha   90.00
_cell.angle_beta   90.00
_cell.angle_gamma   90.00
#
_symmetry.space_group_name_H-M   'P 1'
#
loop_
_entity.id
_entity.type
_entity.pdbx_description
1 polymer ?
#
loop_
_entity_poly.entity_id
_entity_poly.type
_entity_poly.pdbx_seq_one_letter_code
_entity_poly.pdbx_strand_id
1 'polypeptide(L)'
;MHGISPLLSRCLLWQGPDAWTRFLRDQRTHTAARHSRIQSLLLSIGKKTREAGVAATPLKGAALHEVGLYAAGDRPMADVDLLVRPADAQRAAELLTSLGFRQSAETWKERVFTPVDASATAELGEHAANSLKIELHERICEKLPLRLTDASEFIFPTQPRPGLNAYPSTASLMIHLLLHAAGSMAFQGLRILQLHDIALLAARMNESDWNEIAHPSSQGARMWWAFPPLQLMARYYESRVPARVLAALRDECSFLLRALATRKSLIDVSYSYLWIKAFPGIEWSQTLPELLAFAASRVRPEAKQLAQRERLAKTEVWAKQGQWSSMSQGRRILRWVTSRQTRPVTMHAVRAALAQAP
;
A
#
# COMPACT_ATOMS: atom_id res chain seq x y z
N MET A 1 1.90 7.64 -10.44
CA MET A 1 1.01 6.53 -10.07
C MET A 1 1.74 5.30 -9.55
N HIS A 2 2.76 4.78 -10.25
CA HIS A 2 3.48 3.56 -9.82
C HIS A 2 4.62 3.78 -8.83
N GLY A 3 5.04 5.02 -8.58
CA GLY A 3 6.09 5.38 -7.61
C GLY A 3 7.51 4.98 -8.02
N ILE A 4 7.78 4.79 -9.30
CA ILE A 4 9.08 4.28 -9.79
C ILE A 4 9.93 5.32 -10.53
N SER A 5 9.46 6.57 -10.65
CA SER A 5 10.21 7.62 -11.37
C SER A 5 11.64 7.81 -10.86
N PRO A 6 11.92 7.81 -9.55
CA PRO A 6 13.28 7.90 -9.05
C PRO A 6 14.16 6.71 -9.44
N LEU A 7 13.60 5.49 -9.43
CA LEU A 7 14.32 4.29 -9.87
C LEU A 7 14.65 4.34 -11.37
N LEU A 8 13.72 4.80 -12.18
CA LEU A 8 13.92 4.94 -13.62
C LEU A 8 15.07 5.89 -13.95
N SER A 9 15.30 6.93 -13.16
CA SER A 9 16.44 7.84 -13.31
C SER A 9 17.80 7.13 -13.34
N ARG A 10 17.91 5.98 -12.68
CA ARG A 10 19.15 5.20 -12.58
C ARG A 10 19.18 3.96 -13.50
N CYS A 11 18.02 3.35 -13.71
CA CYS A 11 17.92 2.03 -14.34
C CYS A 11 17.48 2.07 -15.80
N LEU A 12 17.06 3.24 -16.33
CA LEU A 12 16.68 3.35 -17.73
C LEU A 12 17.92 3.22 -18.63
N LEU A 13 17.87 2.23 -19.50
CA LEU A 13 18.86 2.04 -20.56
C LEU A 13 18.57 2.88 -21.81
N TRP A 14 17.35 3.38 -21.91
CA TRP A 14 16.90 4.20 -23.05
C TRP A 14 17.13 5.69 -22.78
N GLN A 15 17.70 6.36 -23.75
CA GLN A 15 17.85 7.81 -23.76
C GLN A 15 16.58 8.44 -24.33
N GLY A 16 15.66 8.82 -23.45
CA GLY A 16 14.45 9.55 -23.81
C GLY A 16 14.70 11.03 -24.08
N PRO A 17 13.64 11.81 -24.38
CA PRO A 17 13.74 13.25 -24.52
C PRO A 17 14.39 13.90 -23.27
N ASP A 18 15.18 14.97 -23.49
CA ASP A 18 15.91 15.66 -22.41
C ASP A 18 14.98 16.12 -21.27
N ALA A 19 13.78 16.60 -21.60
CA ALA A 19 12.78 16.98 -20.62
C ALA A 19 12.39 15.82 -19.68
N TRP A 20 12.24 14.62 -20.23
CA TRP A 20 11.91 13.42 -19.47
C TRP A 20 13.09 12.98 -18.59
N THR A 21 14.29 12.95 -19.13
CA THR A 21 15.51 12.62 -18.38
C THR A 21 15.73 13.59 -17.22
N ARG A 22 15.52 14.88 -17.45
CA ARG A 22 15.58 15.93 -16.42
C ARG A 22 14.53 15.69 -15.34
N PHE A 23 13.26 15.48 -15.72
CA PHE A 23 12.19 15.18 -14.78
C PHE A 23 12.53 13.98 -13.89
N LEU A 24 13.01 12.87 -14.44
CA LEU A 24 13.37 11.69 -13.66
C LEU A 24 14.50 11.97 -12.67
N ARG A 25 15.50 12.75 -13.07
CA ARG A 25 16.60 13.17 -12.20
C ARG A 25 16.12 14.06 -11.05
N ASP A 26 15.23 14.99 -11.35
CA ASP A 26 14.64 15.90 -10.35
C ASP A 26 13.80 15.07 -9.34
N GLN A 27 13.01 14.10 -9.81
CA GLN A 27 12.27 13.20 -8.94
C GLN A 27 13.18 12.45 -7.97
N ARG A 28 14.34 12.00 -8.40
CA ARG A 28 15.32 11.33 -7.55
C ARG A 28 15.92 12.26 -6.52
N THR A 29 16.27 13.49 -6.92
CA THR A 29 16.79 14.53 -6.03
C THR A 29 15.77 14.91 -4.95
N HIS A 30 14.52 15.14 -5.34
CA HIS A 30 13.45 15.44 -4.39
C HIS A 30 13.18 14.28 -3.43
N THR A 31 13.21 13.03 -3.93
CA THR A 31 13.06 11.84 -3.09
C THR A 31 14.20 11.71 -2.08
N ALA A 32 15.44 12.01 -2.45
CA ALA A 32 16.58 12.00 -1.54
C ALA A 32 16.43 13.06 -0.43
N ALA A 33 16.03 14.28 -0.78
CA ALA A 33 15.77 15.33 0.19
C ALA A 33 14.63 14.95 1.16
N ARG A 34 13.54 14.35 0.66
CA ARG A 34 12.46 13.85 1.51
C ARG A 34 12.92 12.72 2.43
N HIS A 35 13.75 11.81 1.93
CA HIS A 35 14.32 10.72 2.73
C HIS A 35 15.10 11.29 3.94
N SER A 36 15.95 12.29 3.75
CA SER A 36 16.67 12.93 4.86
C SER A 36 15.72 13.55 5.89
N ARG A 37 14.64 14.20 5.45
CA ARG A 37 13.61 14.74 6.35
C ARG A 37 12.90 13.65 7.13
N ILE A 38 12.57 12.53 6.48
CA ILE A 38 11.92 11.36 7.12
C ILE A 38 12.86 10.75 8.16
N GLN A 39 14.15 10.61 7.87
CA GLN A 39 15.13 10.12 8.84
C GLN A 39 15.19 11.02 10.08
N SER A 40 15.28 12.35 9.90
CA SER A 40 15.26 13.31 11.01
C SER A 40 13.97 13.22 11.83
N LEU A 41 12.83 13.04 11.18
CA LEU A 41 11.54 12.84 11.84
C LEU A 41 11.51 11.53 12.65
N LEU A 42 11.96 10.42 12.08
CA LEU A 42 12.06 9.12 12.77
C LEU A 42 12.99 9.19 13.99
N LEU A 43 14.11 9.88 13.90
CA LEU A 43 15.00 10.12 15.07
C LEU A 43 14.26 10.88 16.18
N SER A 44 13.51 11.92 15.83
CA SER A 44 12.71 12.70 16.77
C SER A 44 11.60 11.88 17.42
N ILE A 45 10.88 11.08 16.61
CA ILE A 45 9.87 10.14 17.09
C ILE A 45 10.51 9.11 18.02
N GLY A 46 11.63 8.51 17.62
CA GLY A 46 12.34 7.50 18.42
C GLY A 46 12.82 8.02 19.78
N LYS A 47 13.26 9.28 19.84
CA LYS A 47 13.61 9.94 21.11
C LYS A 47 12.36 10.09 21.98
N LYS A 48 11.29 10.67 21.44
CA LYS A 48 10.05 10.96 22.18
C LYS A 48 9.33 9.68 22.64
N THR A 49 9.26 8.66 21.81
CA THR A 49 8.66 7.37 22.17
C THR A 49 9.44 6.68 23.29
N ARG A 50 10.78 6.80 23.29
CA ARG A 50 11.62 6.27 24.37
C ARG A 50 11.37 7.03 25.68
N GLU A 51 11.32 8.35 25.67
CA GLU A 51 11.03 9.20 26.82
C GLU A 51 9.63 8.89 27.41
N ALA A 52 8.65 8.61 26.57
CA ALA A 52 7.27 8.32 26.97
C ALA A 52 7.02 6.84 27.33
N GLY A 53 8.02 5.96 27.23
CA GLY A 53 7.83 4.52 27.48
C GLY A 53 6.96 3.82 26.43
N VAL A 54 6.82 4.38 25.21
CA VAL A 54 6.02 3.83 24.12
C VAL A 54 6.93 3.05 23.17
N ALA A 55 6.51 1.83 22.77
CA ALA A 55 7.15 1.06 21.73
C ALA A 55 6.44 1.29 20.38
N ALA A 56 7.17 1.69 19.35
CA ALA A 56 6.66 1.87 18.01
C ALA A 56 7.53 1.15 16.98
N THR A 57 6.92 0.65 15.90
CA THR A 57 7.63 0.00 14.79
C THR A 57 7.39 0.78 13.51
N PRO A 58 8.42 1.38 12.89
CA PRO A 58 8.30 1.96 11.56
C PRO A 58 7.99 0.87 10.53
N LEU A 59 7.06 1.15 9.63
CA LEU A 59 6.54 0.16 8.70
C LEU A 59 6.97 0.44 7.26
N LYS A 60 6.78 -0.55 6.38
CA LYS A 60 6.89 -0.41 4.91
C LYS A 60 8.17 0.33 4.46
N GLY A 61 8.01 1.50 3.83
CA GLY A 61 9.10 2.30 3.26
C GLY A 61 10.20 2.63 4.25
N ALA A 62 9.86 3.03 5.47
CA ALA A 62 10.82 3.34 6.51
C ALA A 62 11.65 2.12 6.90
N ALA A 63 11.00 0.96 7.11
CA ALA A 63 11.68 -0.28 7.41
C ALA A 63 12.56 -0.77 6.25
N LEU A 64 12.11 -0.64 5.00
CA LEU A 64 12.89 -1.04 3.82
C LEU A 64 14.17 -0.22 3.65
N HIS A 65 14.14 1.06 4.02
CA HIS A 65 15.34 1.89 4.07
C HIS A 65 16.27 1.50 5.24
N GLU A 66 15.69 1.20 6.41
CA GLU A 66 16.46 0.78 7.59
C GLU A 66 17.25 -0.50 7.33
N VAL A 67 16.64 -1.49 6.67
CA VAL A 67 17.33 -2.72 6.27
C VAL A 67 18.24 -2.55 5.03
N GLY A 68 18.39 -1.32 4.52
CA GLY A 68 19.31 -1.00 3.43
C GLY A 68 18.93 -1.60 2.08
N LEU A 69 17.63 -1.78 1.80
CA LEU A 69 17.16 -2.24 0.47
C LEU A 69 17.27 -1.17 -0.60
N TYR A 70 17.25 0.11 -0.21
CA TYR A 70 17.27 1.24 -1.11
C TYR A 70 18.34 2.25 -0.75
N ALA A 71 19.00 2.82 -1.75
CA ALA A 71 19.78 4.03 -1.56
C ALA A 71 18.85 5.24 -1.40
N ALA A 72 19.38 6.31 -0.76
CA ALA A 72 18.66 7.58 -0.67
C ALA A 72 18.24 8.06 -2.07
N GLY A 73 16.99 8.43 -2.22
CA GLY A 73 16.44 8.91 -3.50
C GLY A 73 15.88 7.84 -4.43
N ASP A 74 16.10 6.55 -4.18
CA ASP A 74 15.60 5.50 -5.09
C ASP A 74 14.12 5.14 -4.83
N ARG A 75 13.66 5.18 -3.59
CA ARG A 75 12.28 4.83 -3.21
C ARG A 75 11.53 6.00 -2.61
N PRO A 76 10.48 6.49 -3.28
CA PRO A 76 9.65 7.57 -2.74
C PRO A 76 8.81 7.08 -1.56
N MET A 77 8.62 7.97 -0.58
CA MET A 77 7.72 7.77 0.56
C MET A 77 6.84 9.01 0.71
N ALA A 78 5.53 8.85 0.60
CA ALA A 78 4.57 9.93 0.80
C ALA A 78 4.26 10.15 2.29
N ASP A 79 4.37 9.10 3.07
CA ASP A 79 3.97 8.96 4.46
C ASP A 79 5.00 8.17 5.28
N VAL A 80 4.88 8.25 6.59
CA VAL A 80 5.60 7.44 7.56
C VAL A 80 4.56 6.61 8.31
N ASP A 81 4.53 5.33 8.05
CA ASP A 81 3.66 4.41 8.78
C ASP A 81 4.32 3.97 10.09
N LEU A 82 3.58 4.02 11.19
CA LEU A 82 4.02 3.59 12.52
C LEU A 82 3.01 2.62 13.12
N LEU A 83 3.48 1.49 13.62
CA LEU A 83 2.67 0.54 14.37
C LEU A 83 2.94 0.70 15.86
N VAL A 84 1.87 0.82 16.65
CA VAL A 84 1.92 0.83 18.12
C VAL A 84 0.89 -0.16 18.67
N ARG A 85 1.07 -0.61 19.90
CA ARG A 85 0.03 -1.41 20.57
C ARG A 85 -1.22 -0.56 20.82
N PRO A 86 -2.42 -1.12 20.77
CA PRO A 86 -3.66 -0.38 21.07
C PRO A 86 -3.64 0.36 22.41
N ALA A 87 -3.02 -0.23 23.44
CA ALA A 87 -2.85 0.40 24.75
C ALA A 87 -1.98 1.67 24.74
N ASP A 88 -1.10 1.82 23.76
CA ASP A 88 -0.19 2.95 23.61
C ASP A 88 -0.66 3.98 22.57
N ALA A 89 -1.72 3.68 21.84
CA ALA A 89 -2.17 4.48 20.69
C ALA A 89 -2.48 5.94 21.05
N GLN A 90 -3.14 6.17 22.20
CA GLN A 90 -3.46 7.51 22.64
C GLN A 90 -2.21 8.30 23.04
N ARG A 91 -1.28 7.68 23.78
CA ARG A 91 0.01 8.31 24.15
C ARG A 91 0.85 8.62 22.91
N ALA A 92 0.86 7.70 21.94
CA ALA A 92 1.53 7.92 20.65
C ALA A 92 0.91 9.11 19.89
N ALA A 93 -0.41 9.24 19.86
CA ALA A 93 -1.10 10.37 19.23
C ALA A 93 -0.75 11.72 19.89
N GLU A 94 -0.73 11.79 21.23
CA GLU A 94 -0.32 12.97 21.99
C GLU A 94 1.14 13.35 21.71
N LEU A 95 2.01 12.35 21.61
CA LEU A 95 3.42 12.52 21.26
C LEU A 95 3.56 13.13 19.85
N LEU A 96 2.85 12.61 18.85
CA LEU A 96 2.85 13.19 17.51
C LEU A 96 2.34 14.63 17.51
N THR A 97 1.35 14.93 18.32
CA THR A 97 0.86 16.31 18.50
C THR A 97 1.96 17.22 19.08
N SER A 98 2.72 16.74 20.08
CA SER A 98 3.84 17.49 20.63
C SER A 98 5.01 17.74 19.63
N LEU A 99 5.08 16.95 18.57
CA LEU A 99 6.02 17.11 17.44
C LEU A 99 5.51 18.05 16.32
N GLY A 100 4.37 18.74 16.55
CA GLY A 100 3.79 19.68 15.58
C GLY A 100 2.88 19.05 14.53
N PHE A 101 2.36 17.85 14.81
CA PHE A 101 1.37 17.22 13.94
C PHE A 101 -0.03 17.34 14.54
N ARG A 102 -1.03 17.38 13.67
CA ARG A 102 -2.46 17.30 14.08
C ARG A 102 -3.11 16.10 13.42
N GLN A 103 -4.02 15.45 14.13
CA GLN A 103 -4.84 14.40 13.52
C GLN A 103 -5.78 15.03 12.50
N SER A 104 -5.64 14.64 11.23
CA SER A 104 -6.40 15.17 10.09
C SER A 104 -7.51 14.23 9.64
N ALA A 105 -7.34 12.92 9.89
CA ALA A 105 -8.34 11.91 9.56
C ALA A 105 -8.20 10.69 10.46
N GLU A 106 -9.27 9.91 10.52
CA GLU A 106 -9.29 8.59 11.13
C GLU A 106 -10.08 7.64 10.24
N THR A 107 -9.51 6.47 9.99
CA THR A 107 -10.14 5.41 9.21
C THR A 107 -10.34 4.18 10.10
N TRP A 108 -10.88 3.11 9.56
CA TRP A 108 -10.98 1.84 10.28
C TRP A 108 -9.61 1.15 10.48
N LYS A 109 -8.57 1.64 9.82
CA LYS A 109 -7.24 1.05 9.72
C LYS A 109 -6.16 1.87 10.44
N GLU A 110 -6.27 3.20 10.39
CA GLU A 110 -5.23 4.11 10.83
C GLU A 110 -5.78 5.48 11.26
N ARG A 111 -5.00 6.19 12.06
CA ARG A 111 -5.14 7.63 12.32
C ARG A 111 -4.09 8.37 11.51
N VAL A 112 -4.51 9.37 10.75
CA VAL A 112 -3.64 10.16 9.87
C VAL A 112 -3.28 11.47 10.53
N PHE A 113 -1.99 11.77 10.63
CA PHE A 113 -1.46 13.00 11.17
C PHE A 113 -0.76 13.80 10.08
N THR A 114 -1.03 15.10 10.04
CA THR A 114 -0.41 16.05 9.11
C THR A 114 0.26 17.17 9.88
N PRO A 115 1.38 17.76 9.40
CA PRO A 115 1.97 18.93 10.04
C PRO A 115 0.95 20.05 10.18
N VAL A 116 1.04 20.82 11.28
CA VAL A 116 0.16 21.98 11.49
C VAL A 116 0.38 23.01 10.37
N ASP A 117 1.64 23.22 9.97
CA ASP A 117 2.05 24.17 8.92
C ASP A 117 2.21 23.47 7.55
N ALA A 118 1.24 22.64 7.18
CA ALA A 118 1.29 21.89 5.92
C ALA A 118 1.30 22.84 4.72
N SER A 119 2.40 22.83 3.93
CA SER A 119 2.49 23.54 2.65
C SER A 119 1.68 22.84 1.55
N ALA A 120 1.40 23.60 0.47
CA ALA A 120 0.75 23.04 -0.71
C ALA A 120 1.58 21.88 -1.30
N THR A 121 0.89 20.84 -1.73
CA THR A 121 1.50 19.67 -2.36
C THR A 121 1.71 19.93 -3.85
N ALA A 122 2.84 19.52 -4.41
CA ALA A 122 3.01 19.50 -5.86
C ALA A 122 2.00 18.54 -6.49
N GLU A 123 1.39 18.95 -7.59
CA GLU A 123 0.34 18.15 -8.25
C GLU A 123 0.87 16.84 -8.84
N LEU A 124 2.11 16.82 -9.32
CA LEU A 124 2.74 15.68 -9.99
C LEU A 124 4.10 15.34 -9.40
N GLY A 125 4.27 14.06 -9.09
CA GLY A 125 5.56 13.51 -8.65
C GLY A 125 5.94 13.87 -7.22
N GLU A 126 7.21 13.60 -6.91
CA GLU A 126 7.80 13.91 -5.62
C GLU A 126 8.36 15.34 -5.63
N HIS A 127 8.16 16.05 -4.54
CA HIS A 127 8.78 17.34 -4.31
C HIS A 127 9.32 17.42 -2.88
N ALA A 128 10.50 18.00 -2.70
CA ALA A 128 11.17 18.10 -1.40
C ALA A 128 10.31 18.83 -0.35
N ALA A 129 9.54 19.83 -0.76
CA ALA A 129 8.65 20.61 0.10
C ALA A 129 7.31 19.93 0.43
N ASN A 130 6.94 18.81 -0.24
CA ASN A 130 5.70 18.13 0.07
C ASN A 130 5.65 17.73 1.55
N SER A 131 4.52 17.97 2.19
CA SER A 131 4.29 17.66 3.59
C SER A 131 4.47 16.17 3.87
N LEU A 132 5.11 15.84 4.98
CA LEU A 132 5.19 14.46 5.47
C LEU A 132 3.94 14.16 6.28
N LYS A 133 3.27 13.06 5.98
CA LYS A 133 2.16 12.52 6.76
C LYS A 133 2.66 11.38 7.62
N ILE A 134 2.02 11.18 8.77
CA ILE A 134 2.24 10.02 9.62
C ILE A 134 0.93 9.24 9.69
N GLU A 135 0.98 7.94 9.43
CA GLU A 135 -0.13 7.01 9.59
C GLU A 135 0.16 6.14 10.81
N LEU A 136 -0.64 6.33 11.87
CA LEU A 136 -0.53 5.58 13.12
C LEU A 136 -1.48 4.40 13.07
N HIS A 137 -0.93 3.20 13.08
CA HIS A 137 -1.62 1.93 13.03
C HIS A 137 -1.64 1.26 14.41
N GLU A 138 -2.77 0.70 14.79
CA GLU A 138 -2.93 -0.15 15.99
C GLU A 138 -2.94 -1.63 15.59
N ARG A 139 -3.20 -1.92 14.32
CA ARG A 139 -3.23 -3.25 13.72
C ARG A 139 -2.76 -3.21 12.28
N ILE A 140 -2.22 -4.31 11.83
CA ILE A 140 -1.87 -4.52 10.42
C ILE A 140 -2.89 -5.47 9.80
N CYS A 141 -3.88 -4.89 9.15
CA CYS A 141 -4.99 -5.65 8.61
C CYS A 141 -5.46 -5.13 7.25
N GLU A 142 -6.00 -6.04 6.43
CA GLU A 142 -6.61 -5.75 5.13
C GLU A 142 -7.98 -6.45 5.01
N LYS A 143 -8.89 -5.84 4.25
CA LYS A 143 -10.18 -6.46 3.89
C LYS A 143 -10.05 -7.21 2.57
N LEU A 144 -10.25 -8.55 2.58
CA LEU A 144 -10.04 -9.43 1.42
C LEU A 144 -11.26 -10.32 1.13
N PRO A 145 -12.22 -9.90 0.32
CA PRO A 145 -12.72 -8.55 0.07
C PRO A 145 -13.61 -8.04 1.21
N LEU A 146 -14.23 -8.95 1.97
CA LEU A 146 -15.04 -8.66 3.17
C LEU A 146 -14.39 -9.16 4.44
N ARG A 147 -13.61 -10.24 4.34
CA ARG A 147 -12.88 -10.82 5.46
C ARG A 147 -11.76 -9.89 5.91
N LEU A 148 -11.77 -9.55 7.17
CA LEU A 148 -10.65 -8.86 7.80
C LEU A 148 -9.52 -9.88 8.02
N THR A 149 -8.40 -9.65 7.37
CA THR A 149 -7.17 -10.43 7.55
C THR A 149 -6.20 -9.59 8.38
N ASP A 150 -5.81 -10.09 9.54
CA ASP A 150 -4.93 -9.41 10.50
C ASP A 150 -3.59 -10.16 10.56
N ALA A 151 -2.50 -9.44 10.40
CA ALA A 151 -1.13 -9.95 10.48
C ALA A 151 -0.34 -9.28 11.62
N SER A 152 -0.99 -8.57 12.52
CA SER A 152 -0.33 -7.78 13.57
C SER A 152 0.61 -8.62 14.43
N GLU A 153 0.22 -9.86 14.76
CA GLU A 153 1.02 -10.78 15.59
C GLU A 153 2.38 -11.13 14.98
N PHE A 154 2.48 -11.13 13.64
CA PHE A 154 3.75 -11.39 12.95
C PHE A 154 4.69 -10.18 12.95
N ILE A 155 4.17 -8.98 13.21
CA ILE A 155 4.87 -7.72 13.00
C ILE A 155 5.24 -7.06 14.32
N PHE A 156 4.44 -7.25 15.36
CA PHE A 156 4.83 -6.78 16.69
C PHE A 156 6.08 -7.52 17.19
N PRO A 157 7.09 -6.77 17.70
CA PRO A 157 8.23 -7.39 18.33
C PRO A 157 7.80 -8.28 19.51
N THR A 158 8.41 -9.45 19.66
CA THR A 158 8.14 -10.36 20.77
C THR A 158 8.47 -9.71 22.12
N GLN A 159 9.54 -8.89 22.16
CA GLN A 159 9.97 -8.13 23.32
C GLN A 159 10.10 -6.64 22.93
N PRO A 160 9.01 -5.88 22.88
CA PRO A 160 9.06 -4.49 22.47
C PRO A 160 9.79 -3.65 23.51
N ARG A 161 10.64 -2.73 23.02
CA ARG A 161 11.37 -1.77 23.87
C ARG A 161 10.83 -0.37 23.62
N PRO A 162 10.83 0.52 24.63
CA PRO A 162 10.53 1.93 24.41
C PRO A 162 11.42 2.53 23.33
N GLY A 163 10.82 3.25 22.37
CA GLY A 163 11.49 3.76 21.19
C GLY A 163 11.04 3.07 19.91
N LEU A 164 11.82 3.24 18.83
CA LEU A 164 11.58 2.55 17.56
C LEU A 164 12.15 1.13 17.60
N ASN A 165 11.37 0.18 17.12
CA ASN A 165 11.71 -1.24 17.06
C ASN A 165 11.76 -1.70 15.59
N ALA A 166 12.66 -2.62 15.28
CA ALA A 166 12.67 -3.31 14.00
C ALA A 166 11.59 -4.41 13.93
N TYR A 167 11.32 -4.91 12.73
CA TYR A 167 10.52 -6.13 12.56
C TYR A 167 11.21 -7.32 13.22
N PRO A 168 10.43 -8.31 13.73
CA PRO A 168 10.97 -9.51 14.36
C PRO A 168 11.91 -10.31 13.45
N SER A 169 11.58 -10.39 12.15
CA SER A 169 12.35 -11.14 11.15
C SER A 169 12.17 -10.52 9.74
N THR A 170 13.01 -10.95 8.80
CA THR A 170 12.84 -10.65 7.37
C THR A 170 11.51 -11.20 6.85
N ALA A 171 11.12 -12.39 7.31
CA ALA A 171 9.84 -13.00 6.97
C ALA A 171 8.66 -12.15 7.47
N SER A 172 8.71 -11.59 8.68
CA SER A 172 7.70 -10.68 9.22
C SER A 172 7.52 -9.42 8.35
N LEU A 173 8.60 -8.83 7.87
CA LEU A 173 8.55 -7.71 6.94
C LEU A 173 7.93 -8.14 5.59
N MET A 174 8.30 -9.31 5.07
CA MET A 174 7.72 -9.87 3.84
C MET A 174 6.22 -10.14 4.00
N ILE A 175 5.78 -10.71 5.12
CA ILE A 175 4.36 -10.94 5.43
C ILE A 175 3.58 -9.63 5.35
N HIS A 176 4.10 -8.54 5.94
CA HIS A 176 3.44 -7.23 5.85
C HIS A 176 3.35 -6.72 4.41
N LEU A 177 4.45 -6.76 3.64
CA LEU A 177 4.46 -6.32 2.24
C LEU A 177 3.47 -7.12 1.39
N LEU A 178 3.39 -8.43 1.60
CA LEU A 178 2.47 -9.31 0.89
C LEU A 178 1.00 -9.01 1.25
N LEU A 179 0.68 -8.79 2.53
CA LEU A 179 -0.67 -8.44 2.94
C LEU A 179 -1.09 -7.09 2.35
N HIS A 180 -0.22 -6.10 2.41
CA HIS A 180 -0.47 -4.79 1.81
C HIS A 180 -0.65 -4.88 0.29
N ALA A 181 0.18 -5.68 -0.39
CA ALA A 181 0.04 -5.93 -1.83
C ALA A 181 -1.26 -6.67 -2.16
N ALA A 182 -1.66 -7.67 -1.34
CA ALA A 182 -2.91 -8.39 -1.49
C ALA A 182 -4.13 -7.46 -1.39
N GLY A 183 -4.17 -6.58 -0.37
CA GLY A 183 -5.19 -5.55 -0.24
C GLY A 183 -5.22 -4.62 -1.45
N SER A 184 -4.07 -4.16 -1.89
CA SER A 184 -3.95 -3.32 -3.10
C SER A 184 -4.43 -4.04 -4.36
N MET A 185 -4.12 -5.33 -4.54
CA MET A 185 -4.58 -6.14 -5.68
C MET A 185 -6.10 -6.32 -5.65
N ALA A 186 -6.68 -6.62 -4.49
CA ALA A 186 -8.12 -6.81 -4.33
C ALA A 186 -8.92 -5.57 -4.75
N PHE A 187 -8.38 -4.38 -4.53
CA PHE A 187 -8.99 -3.10 -4.93
C PHE A 187 -8.45 -2.52 -6.25
N GLN A 188 -7.64 -3.30 -6.99
CA GLN A 188 -7.03 -2.85 -8.26
C GLN A 188 -6.19 -1.56 -8.09
N GLY A 189 -5.46 -1.48 -7.02
CA GLY A 189 -4.61 -0.34 -6.64
C GLY A 189 -3.13 -0.68 -6.53
N LEU A 190 -2.70 -1.89 -6.94
CA LEU A 190 -1.31 -2.32 -6.84
C LEU A 190 -0.39 -1.40 -7.64
N ARG A 191 0.73 -1.04 -7.05
CA ARG A 191 1.79 -0.25 -7.68
C ARG A 191 2.97 -1.16 -8.04
N ILE A 192 3.68 -0.84 -9.12
CA ILE A 192 4.93 -1.54 -9.46
C ILE A 192 5.92 -1.47 -8.29
N LEU A 193 5.99 -0.33 -7.59
CA LEU A 193 6.86 -0.17 -6.44
C LEU A 193 6.64 -1.23 -5.37
N GLN A 194 5.39 -1.62 -5.10
CA GLN A 194 5.07 -2.68 -4.12
C GLN A 194 5.61 -4.06 -4.57
N LEU A 195 5.53 -4.39 -5.86
CA LEU A 195 6.14 -5.60 -6.39
C LEU A 195 7.66 -5.55 -6.35
N HIS A 196 8.23 -4.37 -6.60
CA HIS A 196 9.68 -4.16 -6.52
C HIS A 196 10.19 -4.31 -5.09
N ASP A 197 9.47 -3.74 -4.10
CA ASP A 197 9.76 -3.94 -2.67
C ASP A 197 9.83 -5.45 -2.31
N ILE A 198 8.81 -6.22 -2.75
CA ILE A 198 8.74 -7.67 -2.52
C ILE A 198 9.90 -8.39 -3.22
N ALA A 199 10.21 -8.04 -4.47
CA ALA A 199 11.28 -8.68 -5.24
C ALA A 199 12.67 -8.44 -4.63
N LEU A 200 12.96 -7.22 -4.19
CA LEU A 200 14.22 -6.89 -3.53
C LEU A 200 14.38 -7.61 -2.19
N LEU A 201 13.31 -7.68 -1.39
CA LEU A 201 13.33 -8.39 -0.12
C LEU A 201 13.47 -9.89 -0.34
N ALA A 202 12.74 -10.48 -1.31
CA ALA A 202 12.82 -11.88 -1.69
C ALA A 202 14.25 -12.30 -2.08
N ALA A 203 15.02 -11.40 -2.70
CA ALA A 203 16.40 -11.65 -3.06
C ALA A 203 17.35 -11.79 -1.85
N ARG A 204 16.95 -11.33 -0.66
CA ARG A 204 17.72 -11.42 0.60
C ARG A 204 17.22 -12.51 1.53
N MET A 205 16.05 -13.10 1.27
CA MET A 205 15.47 -14.14 2.10
C MET A 205 16.22 -15.46 1.96
N ASN A 206 16.41 -16.11 3.09
CA ASN A 206 16.96 -17.44 3.19
C ASN A 206 15.85 -18.51 3.32
N GLU A 207 16.24 -19.76 3.42
CA GLU A 207 15.32 -20.91 3.52
C GLU A 207 14.44 -20.86 4.77
N SER A 208 14.97 -20.39 5.90
CA SER A 208 14.21 -20.25 7.15
C SER A 208 13.13 -19.17 7.03
N ASP A 209 13.44 -18.05 6.38
CA ASP A 209 12.46 -16.97 6.14
C ASP A 209 11.30 -17.47 5.27
N TRP A 210 11.59 -18.26 4.23
CA TRP A 210 10.56 -18.83 3.36
C TRP A 210 9.72 -19.89 4.06
N ASN A 211 10.32 -20.67 4.96
CA ASN A 211 9.60 -21.66 5.77
C ASN A 211 8.61 -20.97 6.72
N GLU A 212 8.98 -19.84 7.33
CA GLU A 212 8.09 -19.06 8.19
C GLU A 212 6.85 -18.56 7.43
N ILE A 213 6.99 -18.20 6.13
CA ILE A 213 5.86 -17.82 5.29
C ILE A 213 5.00 -19.02 4.89
N ALA A 214 5.63 -20.14 4.52
CA ALA A 214 4.90 -21.34 4.10
C ALA A 214 4.17 -22.02 5.26
N HIS A 215 4.74 -21.93 6.48
CA HIS A 215 4.26 -22.61 7.67
C HIS A 215 4.32 -21.67 8.87
N PRO A 216 3.41 -20.67 8.93
CA PRO A 216 3.44 -19.69 10.02
C PRO A 216 3.23 -20.40 11.38
N SER A 217 4.03 -19.99 12.36
CA SER A 217 4.06 -20.60 13.71
C SER A 217 2.80 -20.32 14.53
N SER A 218 1.97 -19.35 14.16
CA SER A 218 0.68 -19.12 14.83
C SER A 218 -0.32 -20.19 14.43
N GLN A 219 -0.86 -20.93 15.42
CA GLN A 219 -1.83 -22.00 15.18
C GLN A 219 -3.04 -21.50 14.37
N GLY A 220 -3.22 -22.11 13.19
CA GLY A 220 -4.37 -21.85 12.31
C GLY A 220 -4.22 -20.64 11.38
N ALA A 221 -3.10 -19.92 11.38
CA ALA A 221 -2.86 -18.84 10.44
C ALA A 221 -2.70 -19.42 9.01
N ARG A 222 -3.54 -18.93 8.11
CA ARG A 222 -3.51 -19.30 6.70
C ARG A 222 -3.04 -18.12 5.87
N MET A 223 -2.00 -18.34 5.05
CA MET A 223 -1.38 -17.32 4.23
C MET A 223 -1.84 -17.33 2.75
N TRP A 224 -3.03 -17.86 2.48
CA TRP A 224 -3.61 -17.94 1.13
C TRP A 224 -3.54 -16.62 0.34
N TRP A 225 -3.67 -15.50 1.03
CA TRP A 225 -3.63 -14.16 0.47
C TRP A 225 -2.23 -13.75 -0.03
N ALA A 226 -1.17 -14.41 0.42
CA ALA A 226 0.19 -14.14 -0.02
C ALA A 226 0.49 -14.74 -1.41
N PHE A 227 -0.26 -15.75 -1.85
CA PHE A 227 -0.06 -16.39 -3.15
C PHE A 227 -0.19 -15.42 -4.33
N PRO A 228 -1.28 -14.61 -4.49
CA PRO A 228 -1.42 -13.77 -5.68
C PRO A 228 -0.30 -12.73 -5.87
N PRO A 229 0.14 -11.96 -4.85
CA PRO A 229 1.23 -11.03 -5.03
C PRO A 229 2.58 -11.72 -5.29
N LEU A 230 2.88 -12.85 -4.63
CA LEU A 230 4.10 -13.62 -4.92
C LEU A 230 4.09 -14.22 -6.32
N GLN A 231 2.96 -14.78 -6.77
CA GLN A 231 2.81 -15.31 -8.13
C GLN A 231 2.97 -14.20 -9.17
N LEU A 232 2.40 -13.02 -8.91
CA LEU A 232 2.55 -11.87 -9.81
C LEU A 232 3.99 -11.36 -9.84
N MET A 233 4.65 -11.27 -8.68
CA MET A 233 6.05 -10.88 -8.58
C MET A 233 6.95 -11.86 -9.33
N ALA A 234 6.77 -13.17 -9.14
CA ALA A 234 7.53 -14.22 -9.81
C ALA A 234 7.39 -14.18 -11.34
N ARG A 235 6.31 -13.61 -11.86
CA ARG A 235 6.09 -13.45 -13.31
C ARG A 235 6.91 -12.33 -13.93
N TYR A 236 7.21 -11.26 -13.17
CA TYR A 236 7.87 -10.05 -13.70
C TYR A 236 9.32 -9.90 -13.27
N TYR A 237 9.72 -10.63 -12.23
CA TYR A 237 11.09 -10.61 -11.72
C TYR A 237 11.65 -12.03 -11.77
N GLU A 238 12.93 -12.16 -12.08
CA GLU A 238 13.65 -13.42 -11.90
C GLU A 238 13.53 -13.83 -10.44
N SER A 239 12.64 -14.79 -10.21
CA SER A 239 12.15 -15.07 -8.86
C SER A 239 13.06 -16.02 -8.12
N ARG A 240 13.40 -15.66 -6.88
CA ARG A 240 14.02 -16.55 -5.91
C ARG A 240 13.01 -17.20 -4.97
N VAL A 241 11.71 -17.09 -5.25
CA VAL A 241 10.67 -17.74 -4.46
C VAL A 241 10.74 -19.24 -4.71
N PRO A 242 10.97 -20.07 -3.66
CA PRO A 242 10.98 -21.52 -3.83
C PRO A 242 9.63 -22.03 -4.34
N ALA A 243 9.65 -22.92 -5.34
CA ALA A 243 8.44 -23.46 -5.95
C ALA A 243 7.49 -24.12 -4.92
N ARG A 244 8.07 -24.78 -3.88
CA ARG A 244 7.30 -25.37 -2.78
C ARG A 244 6.49 -24.34 -1.98
N VAL A 245 7.02 -23.10 -1.77
CA VAL A 245 6.32 -22.01 -1.06
C VAL A 245 5.10 -21.56 -1.89
N LEU A 246 5.31 -21.33 -3.19
CA LEU A 246 4.18 -21.01 -4.08
C LEU A 246 3.13 -22.12 -4.13
N ALA A 247 3.55 -23.39 -4.13
CA ALA A 247 2.63 -24.53 -4.11
C ALA A 247 1.83 -24.57 -2.80
N ALA A 248 2.49 -24.47 -1.64
CA ALA A 248 1.84 -24.48 -0.34
C ALA A 248 0.78 -23.37 -0.22
N LEU A 249 1.15 -22.12 -0.55
CA LEU A 249 0.24 -20.98 -0.52
C LEU A 249 -0.93 -21.11 -1.51
N ARG A 250 -0.66 -21.65 -2.70
CA ARG A 250 -1.69 -21.91 -3.72
C ARG A 250 -2.73 -22.91 -3.24
N ASP A 251 -2.31 -23.95 -2.56
CA ASP A 251 -3.20 -25.01 -2.09
C ASP A 251 -4.14 -24.53 -0.98
N GLU A 252 -3.78 -23.47 -0.28
CA GLU A 252 -4.66 -22.77 0.67
C GLU A 252 -5.72 -21.87 0.01
N CYS A 253 -5.54 -21.50 -1.27
CA CYS A 253 -6.46 -20.60 -1.97
C CYS A 253 -7.77 -21.28 -2.36
N SER A 254 -8.86 -20.49 -2.38
CA SER A 254 -10.10 -20.91 -3.05
C SER A 254 -9.85 -21.21 -4.54
N PHE A 255 -10.66 -22.06 -5.12
CA PHE A 255 -10.54 -22.43 -6.54
C PHE A 255 -10.54 -21.18 -7.46
N LEU A 256 -11.44 -20.23 -7.20
CA LEU A 256 -11.56 -19.02 -8.02
C LEU A 256 -10.31 -18.13 -7.93
N LEU A 257 -9.79 -17.92 -6.73
CA LEU A 257 -8.57 -17.12 -6.54
C LEU A 257 -7.37 -17.77 -7.20
N ARG A 258 -7.20 -19.07 -7.02
CA ARG A 258 -6.13 -19.89 -7.62
C ARG A 258 -6.13 -19.81 -9.14
N ALA A 259 -7.31 -19.99 -9.75
CA ALA A 259 -7.47 -19.98 -11.21
C ALA A 259 -7.21 -18.59 -11.83
N LEU A 260 -7.65 -17.53 -11.13
CA LEU A 260 -7.50 -16.15 -11.65
C LEU A 260 -6.15 -15.52 -11.33
N ALA A 261 -5.54 -15.80 -10.19
CA ALA A 261 -4.25 -15.23 -9.81
C ALA A 261 -3.15 -15.54 -10.84
N THR A 262 -3.13 -16.75 -11.38
CA THR A 262 -2.15 -17.17 -12.40
C THR A 262 -2.32 -16.49 -13.76
N ARG A 263 -3.49 -15.92 -14.04
CA ARG A 263 -3.81 -15.27 -15.32
C ARG A 263 -3.68 -13.75 -15.27
N LYS A 264 -3.78 -13.16 -14.08
CA LYS A 264 -3.75 -11.70 -13.93
C LYS A 264 -2.38 -11.12 -14.23
N SER A 265 -2.39 -10.03 -14.98
CA SER A 265 -1.23 -9.17 -15.21
C SER A 265 -1.21 -7.99 -14.23
N LEU A 266 -0.09 -7.26 -14.19
CA LEU A 266 0.01 -6.03 -13.41
C LEU A 266 -1.05 -4.99 -13.81
N ILE A 267 -1.39 -4.91 -15.10
CA ILE A 267 -2.41 -3.99 -15.61
C ILE A 267 -3.77 -4.30 -14.99
N ASP A 268 -4.12 -5.59 -14.83
CA ASP A 268 -5.42 -6.03 -14.31
C ASP A 268 -5.65 -5.69 -12.83
N VAL A 269 -4.58 -5.54 -12.06
CA VAL A 269 -4.62 -5.36 -10.61
C VAL A 269 -4.13 -3.98 -10.15
N SER A 270 -3.77 -3.10 -11.08
CA SER A 270 -3.20 -1.78 -10.79
C SER A 270 -4.12 -0.64 -11.21
N TYR A 271 -3.73 0.58 -10.84
CA TYR A 271 -4.36 1.80 -11.34
C TYR A 271 -4.23 2.01 -12.85
N SER A 272 -3.39 1.24 -13.54
CA SER A 272 -3.26 1.26 -15.00
C SER A 272 -4.47 0.67 -15.72
N TYR A 273 -5.30 -0.11 -15.04
CA TYR A 273 -6.52 -0.66 -15.65
C TYR A 273 -7.52 0.46 -15.95
N LEU A 274 -7.86 0.62 -17.23
CA LEU A 274 -8.66 1.77 -17.72
C LEU A 274 -10.12 1.73 -17.30
N TRP A 275 -10.67 0.53 -17.00
CA TRP A 275 -12.10 0.34 -16.83
C TRP A 275 -12.46 0.00 -15.38
N ILE A 276 -13.60 0.50 -14.94
CA ILE A 276 -14.15 0.14 -13.63
C ILE A 276 -14.85 -1.20 -13.76
N LYS A 277 -14.43 -2.19 -12.97
CA LYS A 277 -15.13 -3.47 -12.82
C LYS A 277 -16.29 -3.34 -11.84
N ALA A 278 -17.38 -4.03 -12.13
CA ALA A 278 -18.56 -4.06 -11.23
C ALA A 278 -18.21 -4.71 -9.88
N PHE A 279 -17.48 -5.80 -9.93
CA PHE A 279 -17.12 -6.63 -8.77
C PHE A 279 -15.60 -6.81 -8.66
N PRO A 280 -14.82 -5.72 -8.41
CA PRO A 280 -13.38 -5.85 -8.26
C PRO A 280 -13.05 -6.62 -6.99
N GLY A 281 -12.21 -7.63 -7.10
CA GLY A 281 -11.78 -8.43 -5.96
C GLY A 281 -12.74 -9.57 -5.55
N ILE A 282 -13.78 -9.84 -6.30
CA ILE A 282 -14.73 -10.94 -5.98
C ILE A 282 -14.02 -12.30 -5.88
N GLU A 283 -12.96 -12.50 -6.63
CA GLU A 283 -12.15 -13.71 -6.61
C GLU A 283 -11.42 -13.98 -5.28
N TRP A 284 -11.29 -12.96 -4.44
CA TRP A 284 -10.68 -13.08 -3.11
C TRP A 284 -11.60 -13.71 -2.08
N SER A 285 -12.86 -13.93 -2.41
CA SER A 285 -13.80 -14.66 -1.56
C SER A 285 -13.36 -16.12 -1.40
N GLN A 286 -13.26 -16.59 -0.16
CA GLN A 286 -12.82 -17.95 0.13
C GLN A 286 -13.98 -18.98 0.10
N THR A 287 -15.20 -18.50 0.27
CA THR A 287 -16.41 -19.34 0.28
C THR A 287 -17.52 -18.75 -0.60
N LEU A 288 -18.45 -19.59 -1.02
CA LEU A 288 -19.63 -19.14 -1.79
C LEU A 288 -20.49 -18.11 -1.03
N PRO A 289 -20.78 -18.28 0.29
CA PRO A 289 -21.46 -17.26 1.05
C PRO A 289 -20.75 -15.91 1.05
N GLU A 290 -19.41 -15.88 1.20
CA GLU A 290 -18.63 -14.63 1.11
C GLU A 290 -18.75 -13.98 -0.28
N LEU A 291 -18.69 -14.78 -1.34
CA LEU A 291 -18.84 -14.28 -2.71
C LEU A 291 -20.21 -13.64 -2.91
N LEU A 292 -21.29 -14.30 -2.48
CA LEU A 292 -22.65 -13.77 -2.57
C LEU A 292 -22.83 -12.51 -1.71
N ALA A 293 -22.31 -12.51 -0.48
CA ALA A 293 -22.34 -11.35 0.41
C ALA A 293 -21.59 -10.16 -0.20
N PHE A 294 -20.42 -10.40 -0.80
CA PHE A 294 -19.67 -9.35 -1.50
C PHE A 294 -20.45 -8.80 -2.70
N ALA A 295 -21.02 -9.67 -3.53
CA ALA A 295 -21.84 -9.25 -4.66
C ALA A 295 -23.05 -8.42 -4.19
N ALA A 296 -23.73 -8.85 -3.14
CA ALA A 296 -24.87 -8.14 -2.55
C ALA A 296 -24.44 -6.75 -2.02
N SER A 297 -23.30 -6.63 -1.32
CA SER A 297 -22.78 -5.36 -0.80
C SER A 297 -22.42 -4.36 -1.91
N ARG A 298 -22.07 -4.85 -3.10
CA ARG A 298 -21.80 -4.00 -4.27
C ARG A 298 -23.07 -3.47 -4.90
N VAL A 299 -24.13 -4.28 -4.91
CA VAL A 299 -25.44 -3.87 -5.44
C VAL A 299 -26.17 -2.97 -4.44
N ARG A 300 -26.12 -3.30 -3.14
CA ARG A 300 -26.75 -2.54 -2.05
C ARG A 300 -25.70 -2.16 -0.99
N PRO A 301 -24.90 -1.11 -1.25
CA PRO A 301 -23.87 -0.69 -0.29
C PRO A 301 -24.52 -0.10 0.96
N GLU A 302 -23.87 -0.33 2.10
CA GLU A 302 -24.25 0.25 3.38
C GLU A 302 -24.13 1.79 3.38
N ALA A 303 -24.95 2.47 4.19
CA ALA A 303 -24.93 3.92 4.33
C ALA A 303 -23.53 4.47 4.70
N LYS A 304 -22.79 3.74 5.56
CA LYS A 304 -21.41 4.09 5.94
C LYS A 304 -20.45 4.07 4.74
N GLN A 305 -20.60 3.11 3.83
CA GLN A 305 -19.78 3.03 2.62
C GLN A 305 -20.12 4.16 1.65
N LEU A 306 -21.39 4.55 1.55
CA LEU A 306 -21.82 5.67 0.73
C LEU A 306 -21.25 6.98 1.28
N ALA A 307 -21.36 7.22 2.60
CA ALA A 307 -20.82 8.39 3.25
C ALA A 307 -19.28 8.51 3.08
N GLN A 308 -18.56 7.39 3.17
CA GLN A 308 -17.12 7.37 2.91
C GLN A 308 -16.79 7.74 1.46
N ARG A 309 -17.57 7.24 0.48
CA ARG A 309 -17.41 7.62 -0.93
C ARG A 309 -17.66 9.09 -1.18
N GLU A 310 -18.67 9.68 -0.53
CA GLU A 310 -18.95 11.11 -0.62
C GLU A 310 -17.83 11.96 -0.04
N ARG A 311 -17.25 11.54 1.09
CA ARG A 311 -16.07 12.22 1.66
C ARG A 311 -14.89 12.19 0.70
N LEU A 312 -14.55 11.02 0.16
CA LEU A 312 -13.48 10.87 -0.84
C LEU A 312 -13.74 11.74 -2.09
N ALA A 313 -14.99 11.79 -2.57
CA ALA A 313 -15.34 12.63 -3.70
C ALA A 313 -15.17 14.13 -3.42
N LYS A 314 -15.28 14.57 -2.16
CA LYS A 314 -15.11 15.97 -1.76
C LYS A 314 -13.65 16.33 -1.50
N THR A 315 -12.82 15.40 -1.07
CA THR A 315 -11.43 15.65 -0.65
C THR A 315 -10.41 15.37 -1.75
N GLU A 316 -10.65 14.36 -2.58
CA GLU A 316 -9.69 13.94 -3.60
C GLU A 316 -9.85 14.72 -4.90
N VAL A 317 -8.81 15.42 -5.35
CA VAL A 317 -8.82 16.27 -6.57
C VAL A 317 -9.25 15.47 -7.80
N TRP A 318 -8.78 14.23 -7.95
CA TRP A 318 -9.13 13.34 -9.05
C TRP A 318 -10.59 12.84 -8.98
N ALA A 319 -11.21 12.78 -7.81
CA ALA A 319 -12.60 12.37 -7.64
C ALA A 319 -13.57 13.51 -7.94
N LYS A 320 -13.18 14.76 -7.69
CA LYS A 320 -14.02 15.95 -7.98
C LYS A 320 -14.34 16.10 -9.46
N GLN A 321 -13.49 15.62 -10.35
CA GLN A 321 -13.70 15.71 -11.81
C GLN A 321 -14.52 14.55 -12.37
N GLY A 322 -14.85 13.54 -11.58
CA GLY A 322 -15.53 12.33 -12.04
C GLY A 322 -17.02 12.34 -11.75
N GLN A 323 -17.88 12.33 -12.81
CA GLN A 323 -19.33 12.12 -12.67
C GLN A 323 -19.69 10.81 -11.93
N TRP A 324 -18.72 9.88 -11.87
CA TRP A 324 -18.89 8.56 -11.22
C TRP A 324 -19.12 8.65 -9.71
N SER A 325 -18.45 9.56 -9.01
CA SER A 325 -18.56 9.70 -7.55
C SER A 325 -19.92 10.25 -7.12
N SER A 326 -20.52 11.13 -7.92
CA SER A 326 -21.81 11.76 -7.66
C SER A 326 -23.02 10.97 -8.18
N MET A 327 -22.77 9.87 -8.90
CA MET A 327 -23.82 9.09 -9.54
C MET A 327 -24.58 8.22 -8.53
N SER A 328 -25.93 8.17 -8.65
CA SER A 328 -26.75 7.26 -7.85
C SER A 328 -26.38 5.79 -8.09
N GLN A 329 -26.59 4.92 -7.10
CA GLN A 329 -26.24 3.50 -7.19
C GLN A 329 -26.98 2.81 -8.35
N GLY A 330 -28.25 3.11 -8.59
CA GLY A 330 -29.01 2.56 -9.71
C GLY A 330 -28.40 2.90 -11.06
N ARG A 331 -28.00 4.17 -11.27
CA ARG A 331 -27.29 4.59 -12.49
C ARG A 331 -25.93 3.91 -12.64
N ARG A 332 -25.22 3.66 -11.54
CA ARG A 332 -23.95 2.89 -11.58
C ARG A 332 -24.17 1.46 -12.04
N ILE A 333 -25.18 0.79 -11.48
CA ILE A 333 -25.53 -0.60 -11.87
C ILE A 333 -25.89 -0.62 -13.35
N LEU A 334 -26.77 0.28 -13.79
CA LEU A 334 -27.16 0.37 -15.19
C LEU A 334 -25.93 0.54 -16.10
N ARG A 335 -25.02 1.43 -15.76
CA ARG A 335 -23.78 1.65 -16.52
C ARG A 335 -22.82 0.46 -16.48
N TRP A 336 -22.76 -0.30 -15.39
CA TRP A 336 -21.98 -1.54 -15.36
C TRP A 336 -22.49 -2.57 -16.35
N VAL A 337 -23.82 -2.63 -16.55
CA VAL A 337 -24.47 -3.58 -17.46
C VAL A 337 -24.40 -3.09 -18.91
N THR A 338 -24.61 -1.81 -19.14
CA THR A 338 -24.79 -1.25 -20.50
C THR A 338 -23.52 -0.66 -21.10
N SER A 339 -22.54 -0.22 -20.29
CA SER A 339 -21.33 0.42 -20.81
C SER A 339 -20.12 0.24 -19.91
N ARG A 340 -18.93 0.27 -20.53
CA ARG A 340 -17.65 0.32 -19.80
C ARG A 340 -17.41 1.74 -19.27
N GLN A 341 -17.15 1.86 -17.97
CA GLN A 341 -16.79 3.12 -17.34
C GLN A 341 -15.28 3.23 -17.19
N THR A 342 -14.72 4.37 -17.61
CA THR A 342 -13.31 4.66 -17.43
C THR A 342 -12.98 4.95 -15.96
N ARG A 343 -11.79 4.59 -15.54
CA ARG A 343 -11.27 4.86 -14.20
C ARG A 343 -10.94 6.36 -14.07
N PRO A 344 -11.49 7.10 -13.09
CA PRO A 344 -11.24 8.54 -12.95
C PRO A 344 -9.77 8.89 -12.77
N VAL A 345 -9.06 8.10 -11.98
CA VAL A 345 -7.61 8.30 -11.70
C VAL A 345 -6.78 8.18 -12.98
N THR A 346 -7.07 7.18 -13.83
CA THR A 346 -6.35 6.99 -15.10
C THR A 346 -6.60 8.14 -16.06
N MET A 347 -7.85 8.59 -16.16
CA MET A 347 -8.20 9.72 -17.02
C MET A 347 -7.58 11.03 -16.53
N HIS A 348 -7.52 11.25 -15.22
CA HIS A 348 -6.83 12.41 -14.65
C HIS A 348 -5.34 12.39 -15.00
N ALA A 349 -4.66 11.25 -14.83
CA ALA A 349 -3.24 11.11 -15.16
C ALA A 349 -2.97 11.33 -16.65
N VAL A 350 -3.80 10.79 -17.54
CA VAL A 350 -3.68 11.01 -19.00
C VAL A 350 -3.87 12.49 -19.34
N ARG A 351 -4.88 13.15 -18.80
CA ARG A 351 -5.11 14.57 -19.02
C ARG A 351 -3.95 15.43 -18.51
N ALA A 352 -3.44 15.14 -17.32
CA ALA A 352 -2.31 15.85 -16.77
C ALA A 352 -1.04 15.68 -17.63
N ALA A 353 -0.79 14.48 -18.14
CA ALA A 353 0.33 14.22 -19.05
C ALA A 353 0.15 14.97 -20.39
N LEU A 354 -1.06 14.99 -20.95
CA LEU A 354 -1.35 15.72 -22.20
C LEU A 354 -1.27 17.25 -22.02
N ALA A 355 -1.67 17.76 -20.87
CA ALA A 355 -1.59 19.21 -20.60
C ALA A 355 -0.14 19.70 -20.39
N GLN A 356 0.80 18.82 -20.14
CA GLN A 356 2.24 19.12 -19.97
C GLN A 356 3.08 18.78 -21.22
N ALA A 357 2.48 18.17 -22.22
CA ALA A 357 3.12 17.99 -23.51
C ALA A 357 3.32 19.34 -24.19
N PRO A 358 4.54 19.70 -24.68
CA PRO A 358 4.84 20.95 -25.34
C PRO A 358 4.05 21.10 -26.67
#